data_1c1a93d66ec53cfe81caa82267258fb0
#
_entry.id   1c1a93d66ec53cfe81caa82267258fb0
#
_cell.length_a   1.000
_cell.length_b   1.000
_cell.length_c   1.000
_cell.angle_alpha   90.00
_cell.angle_beta   90.00
_cell.angle_gamma   90.00
#
_symmetry.space_group_name_H-M   'P 1'
#
loop_
_entity.id
_entity.type
_entity.pdbx_description
1 polymer ?
#
loop_
_entity_poly.entity_id
_entity_poly.type
_entity_poly.pdbx_seq_one_letter_code
_entity_poly.pdbx_strand_id
1 'polypeptide(L)'
;MHRGGRPWLTGIDWSGTRTAASYSDSKLFLTTLAVAIARLWPDVLSNAVDPGWVPTKMGGPGAPDDLRLGHLTQEWLATSDDPQALTSGGYWHHQRRAEPAQAVHDQRFQRELLQALARFTATPWPQTGPVERSDAKA
;
A
#
# COMPACT_ATOMS: atom_id res chain seq x y z
N MET A 1 11.29 0.92 -5.49
CA MET A 1 11.49 -0.50 -5.12
C MET A 1 10.50 -1.47 -5.76
N HIS A 2 9.22 -1.12 -5.90
CA HIS A 2 8.21 -2.02 -6.51
C HIS A 2 8.13 -1.98 -8.05
N ARG A 3 8.88 -1.12 -8.71
CA ARG A 3 8.87 -0.98 -10.18
C ARG A 3 9.26 -2.25 -10.94
N GLY A 4 9.99 -3.17 -10.32
CA GLY A 4 10.35 -4.48 -10.88
C GLY A 4 9.42 -5.63 -10.46
N GLY A 5 8.36 -5.35 -9.68
CA GLY A 5 7.41 -6.36 -9.23
C GLY A 5 6.53 -6.87 -10.37
N ARG A 6 6.12 -8.15 -10.27
CA ARG A 6 5.26 -8.80 -11.24
C ARG A 6 3.84 -8.90 -10.71
N PRO A 7 2.82 -8.49 -11.49
CA PRO A 7 1.41 -8.54 -11.07
C PRO A 7 0.81 -9.95 -11.23
N TRP A 8 1.51 -10.98 -10.73
CA TRP A 8 1.11 -12.38 -10.88
C TRP A 8 0.86 -13.00 -9.50
N LEU A 9 -0.33 -13.53 -9.32
CA LEU A 9 -0.76 -14.17 -8.07
C LEU A 9 -0.79 -15.70 -8.17
N THR A 10 -0.70 -16.23 -9.38
CA THR A 10 -0.74 -17.68 -9.64
C THR A 10 0.50 -18.35 -9.06
N GLY A 11 0.29 -19.40 -8.27
CA GLY A 11 1.36 -20.18 -7.67
C GLY A 11 2.02 -19.56 -6.44
N ILE A 12 1.51 -18.44 -5.95
CA ILE A 12 1.99 -17.86 -4.68
C ILE A 12 1.53 -18.73 -3.52
N ASP A 13 2.50 -19.15 -2.70
CA ASP A 13 2.24 -19.79 -1.43
C ASP A 13 1.99 -18.72 -0.36
N TRP A 14 0.73 -18.46 -0.05
CA TRP A 14 0.32 -17.48 0.96
C TRP A 14 0.48 -17.98 2.40
N SER A 15 0.82 -19.26 2.61
CA SER A 15 0.99 -19.81 3.96
C SER A 15 2.20 -19.23 4.71
N GLY A 16 3.14 -18.62 3.99
CA GLY A 16 4.39 -18.11 4.55
C GLY A 16 5.43 -19.20 4.83
N THR A 17 5.14 -20.46 4.47
CA THR A 17 6.08 -21.57 4.67
C THR A 17 7.21 -21.59 3.65
N ARG A 18 7.01 -20.96 2.50
CA ARG A 18 7.99 -20.83 1.42
C ARG A 18 8.00 -19.42 0.86
N THR A 19 9.15 -18.98 0.39
CA THR A 19 9.25 -17.72 -0.35
C THR A 19 8.66 -17.94 -1.75
N ALA A 20 7.49 -17.37 -1.99
CA ALA A 20 6.74 -17.56 -3.23
C ALA A 20 6.72 -16.32 -4.13
N ALA A 21 7.15 -15.18 -3.60
CA ALA A 21 7.23 -13.92 -4.32
C ALA A 21 8.51 -13.16 -3.97
N SER A 22 8.99 -12.32 -4.89
CA SER A 22 10.14 -11.46 -4.62
C SER A 22 9.76 -10.31 -3.68
N TYR A 23 10.77 -9.66 -3.11
CA TYR A 23 10.57 -8.42 -2.35
C TYR A 23 9.82 -7.37 -3.18
N SER A 24 10.21 -7.19 -4.44
CA SER A 24 9.56 -6.25 -5.35
C SER A 24 8.10 -6.61 -5.63
N ASP A 25 7.77 -7.92 -5.77
CA ASP A 25 6.39 -8.38 -5.91
C ASP A 25 5.57 -8.02 -4.67
N SER A 26 6.10 -8.25 -3.47
CA SER A 26 5.40 -7.93 -2.22
C SER A 26 5.12 -6.43 -2.07
N LYS A 27 6.04 -5.58 -2.50
CA LYS A 27 5.86 -4.13 -2.48
C LYS A 27 4.89 -3.65 -3.55
N LEU A 28 4.86 -4.29 -4.73
CA LEU A 28 3.84 -4.05 -5.73
C LEU A 28 2.44 -4.38 -5.18
N PHE A 29 2.27 -5.52 -4.53
CA PHE A 29 0.98 -5.92 -3.94
C PHE A 29 0.52 -4.95 -2.86
N LEU A 30 1.41 -4.51 -1.99
CA LEU A 30 1.08 -3.53 -0.94
C LEU A 30 0.64 -2.18 -1.54
N THR A 31 1.35 -1.68 -2.55
CA THR A 31 0.98 -0.45 -3.25
C THR A 31 -0.35 -0.60 -3.98
N THR A 32 -0.58 -1.75 -4.63
CA THR A 32 -1.85 -2.07 -5.30
C THR A 32 -3.01 -2.09 -4.30
N LEU A 33 -2.79 -2.67 -3.12
CA LEU A 33 -3.79 -2.70 -2.04
C LEU A 33 -4.15 -1.28 -1.59
N ALA A 34 -3.17 -0.41 -1.36
CA ALA A 34 -3.43 0.97 -0.94
C ALA A 34 -4.27 1.74 -1.97
N VAL A 35 -3.98 1.59 -3.26
CA VAL A 35 -4.75 2.25 -4.34
C VAL A 35 -6.14 1.62 -4.49
N ALA A 36 -6.28 0.31 -4.30
CA ALA A 36 -7.58 -0.34 -4.31
C ALA A 36 -8.48 0.14 -3.16
N ILE A 37 -7.93 0.29 -1.95
CA ILE A 37 -8.64 0.84 -0.79
C ILE A 37 -9.10 2.28 -1.07
N ALA A 38 -8.23 3.14 -1.60
CA ALA A 38 -8.58 4.50 -1.96
C ALA A 38 -9.78 4.59 -2.90
N ARG A 39 -9.88 3.65 -3.85
CA ARG A 39 -10.99 3.57 -4.80
C ARG A 39 -12.27 3.02 -4.19
N LEU A 40 -12.16 2.02 -3.30
CA LEU A 40 -13.31 1.31 -2.73
C LEU A 40 -13.91 2.03 -1.52
N TRP A 41 -13.09 2.79 -0.80
CA TRP A 41 -13.50 3.52 0.40
C TRP A 41 -13.19 5.02 0.26
N PRO A 42 -14.05 5.77 -0.43
CA PRO A 42 -13.80 7.18 -0.72
C PRO A 42 -13.68 8.07 0.53
N ASP A 43 -14.21 7.62 1.66
CA ASP A 43 -14.14 8.33 2.94
C ASP A 43 -12.83 8.04 3.72
N VAL A 44 -11.94 7.22 3.15
CA VAL A 44 -10.67 6.85 3.74
C VAL A 44 -9.51 7.38 2.90
N LEU A 45 -8.60 8.10 3.51
CA LEU A 45 -7.36 8.52 2.85
C LEU A 45 -6.35 7.37 2.89
N SER A 46 -6.20 6.68 1.76
CA SER A 46 -5.26 5.57 1.60
C SER A 46 -4.18 5.94 0.60
N ASN A 47 -2.94 5.95 1.06
CA ASN A 47 -1.78 6.32 0.27
C ASN A 47 -0.65 5.32 0.48
N ALA A 48 0.21 5.17 -0.51
CA ALA A 48 1.44 4.39 -0.41
C ALA A 48 2.66 5.33 -0.34
N VAL A 49 3.67 4.95 0.45
CA VAL A 49 4.89 5.73 0.62
C VAL A 49 6.10 4.89 0.27
N ASP A 50 6.98 5.45 -0.54
CA ASP A 50 8.34 5.00 -0.72
C ASP A 50 9.23 5.85 0.22
N PRO A 51 9.76 5.25 1.30
CA PRO A 51 10.59 5.99 2.25
C PRO A 51 12.00 6.27 1.73
N GLY A 52 12.34 5.78 0.53
CA GLY A 52 13.71 5.73 0.04
C GLY A 52 14.51 4.54 0.57
N TRP A 53 15.78 4.47 0.16
CA TRP A 53 16.72 3.49 0.67
C TRP A 53 17.57 4.11 1.78
N VAL A 54 17.06 4.00 3.00
CA VAL A 54 17.61 4.64 4.19
C VAL A 54 18.48 3.69 5.03
N PRO A 55 19.51 4.18 5.75
CA PRO A 55 20.46 3.38 6.52
C PRO A 55 19.85 2.86 7.83
N THR A 56 18.89 1.96 7.70
CA THR A 56 18.29 1.18 8.80
C THR A 56 18.99 -0.19 8.89
N LYS A 57 18.61 -1.01 9.87
CA LYS A 57 19.08 -2.40 9.96
C LYS A 57 18.79 -3.19 8.67
N MET A 58 17.65 -2.92 8.04
CA MET A 58 17.26 -3.55 6.76
C MET A 58 18.00 -2.93 5.57
N GLY A 59 18.13 -1.61 5.54
CA GLY A 59 18.76 -0.90 4.42
C GLY A 59 20.27 -1.03 4.38
N GLY A 60 20.88 -1.30 5.53
CA GLY A 60 22.32 -1.39 5.71
C GLY A 60 23.03 -0.02 5.78
N PRO A 61 24.30 -0.02 6.24
CA PRO A 61 25.05 1.24 6.46
C PRO A 61 25.43 1.98 5.17
N GLY A 62 25.36 1.30 4.02
CA GLY A 62 25.67 1.88 2.70
C GLY A 62 24.45 2.46 1.99
N ALA A 63 23.30 2.53 2.62
CA ALA A 63 22.10 3.11 2.02
C ALA A 63 22.31 4.63 1.77
N PRO A 64 21.97 5.13 0.55
CA PRO A 64 22.36 6.46 0.13
C PRO A 64 21.44 7.57 0.62
N ASP A 65 20.21 7.25 1.06
CA ASP A 65 19.21 8.26 1.39
C ASP A 65 19.32 8.73 2.84
N ASP A 66 18.95 9.97 3.10
CA ASP A 66 18.94 10.53 4.45
C ASP A 66 17.87 9.84 5.31
N LEU A 67 18.30 9.27 6.43
CA LEU A 67 17.44 8.59 7.39
C LEU A 67 16.28 9.49 7.88
N ARG A 68 16.51 10.80 8.01
CA ARG A 68 15.49 11.76 8.43
C ARG A 68 14.36 11.87 7.44
N LEU A 69 14.62 11.71 6.15
CA LEU A 69 13.59 11.75 5.11
C LEU A 69 12.74 10.47 5.09
N GLY A 70 13.23 9.39 5.69
CA GLY A 70 12.58 8.09 5.68
C GLY A 70 11.22 8.04 6.40
N HIS A 71 10.91 9.00 7.30
CA HIS A 71 9.65 9.02 8.05
C HIS A 71 8.79 10.27 7.79
N LEU A 72 9.38 11.35 7.27
CA LEU A 72 8.69 12.65 7.15
C LEU A 72 7.45 12.60 6.26
N THR A 73 7.47 11.78 5.21
CA THR A 73 6.32 11.66 4.32
C THR A 73 5.12 11.01 5.00
N GLN A 74 5.34 9.95 5.77
CA GLN A 74 4.29 9.26 6.52
C GLN A 74 3.69 10.19 7.60
N GLU A 75 4.56 10.90 8.31
CA GLU A 75 4.16 11.85 9.33
C GLU A 75 3.32 13.00 8.74
N TRP A 76 3.78 13.58 7.64
CA TRP A 76 3.06 14.62 6.92
C TRP A 76 1.70 14.15 6.41
N LEU A 77 1.61 12.97 5.80
CA LEU A 77 0.33 12.40 5.33
C LEU A 77 -0.64 12.13 6.48
N ALA A 78 -0.14 11.81 7.68
CA ALA A 78 -0.97 11.46 8.82
C ALA A 78 -1.46 12.67 9.64
N THR A 79 -0.76 13.80 9.57
CA THR A 79 -0.97 14.91 10.52
C THR A 79 -1.17 16.27 9.88
N SER A 80 -0.91 16.43 8.57
CA SER A 80 -0.95 17.74 7.91
C SER A 80 -2.34 18.07 7.38
N ASP A 81 -2.71 19.35 7.50
CA ASP A 81 -3.89 19.93 6.86
C ASP A 81 -3.60 20.45 5.43
N ASP A 82 -2.40 20.15 4.90
CA ASP A 82 -2.04 20.47 3.52
C ASP A 82 -3.02 19.78 2.54
N PRO A 83 -3.65 20.51 1.61
CA PRO A 83 -4.57 19.92 0.63
C PRO A 83 -3.96 18.76 -0.15
N GLN A 84 -2.65 18.72 -0.35
CA GLN A 84 -1.98 17.60 -1.01
C GLN A 84 -1.94 16.35 -0.11
N ALA A 85 -1.75 16.51 1.19
CA ALA A 85 -1.77 15.41 2.15
C ALA A 85 -3.18 14.81 2.31
N LEU A 86 -4.21 15.62 2.14
CA LEU A 86 -5.62 15.24 2.24
C LEU A 86 -6.16 14.56 0.95
N THR A 87 -5.28 14.02 0.11
CA THR A 87 -5.64 13.25 -1.07
C THR A 87 -5.51 11.75 -0.83
N SER A 88 -6.22 10.94 -1.62
CA SER A 88 -6.22 9.48 -1.55
C SER A 88 -5.72 8.85 -2.84
N GLY A 89 -5.19 7.63 -2.77
CA GLY A 89 -4.69 6.89 -3.94
C GLY A 89 -3.33 7.36 -4.45
N GLY A 90 -2.61 8.15 -3.66
CA GLY A 90 -1.29 8.64 -4.01
C GLY A 90 -0.18 7.64 -3.75
N TYR A 91 0.90 7.76 -4.54
CA TYR A 91 2.19 7.16 -4.26
C TYR A 91 3.20 8.29 -4.02
N TRP A 92 3.85 8.27 -2.87
CA TRP A 92 4.61 9.41 -2.37
C TRP A 92 6.06 9.04 -2.10
N HIS A 93 6.97 9.94 -2.48
CA HIS A 93 8.39 9.87 -2.16
C HIS A 93 8.87 11.24 -1.72
N HIS A 94 9.36 11.36 -0.49
CA HIS A 94 9.85 12.61 0.10
C HIS A 94 8.85 13.78 -0.06
N GLN A 95 7.59 13.56 0.35
CA GLN A 95 6.47 14.52 0.25
C GLN A 95 6.16 14.97 -1.19
N ARG A 96 6.63 14.24 -2.18
CA ARG A 96 6.31 14.50 -3.60
C ARG A 96 5.53 13.32 -4.17
N ARG A 97 4.48 13.64 -4.90
CA ARG A 97 3.73 12.62 -5.63
C ARG A 97 4.60 12.03 -6.73
N ALA A 98 4.64 10.72 -6.79
CA ALA A 98 5.38 9.95 -7.79
C ALA A 98 4.44 8.95 -8.47
N GLU A 99 4.86 8.45 -9.63
CA GLU A 99 4.11 7.43 -10.35
C GLU A 99 4.54 6.04 -9.89
N PRO A 100 3.59 5.19 -9.42
CA PRO A 100 3.86 3.79 -9.14
C PRO A 100 4.02 2.98 -10.43
N ALA A 101 4.27 1.68 -10.29
CA ALA A 101 4.19 0.75 -11.42
C ALA A 101 2.78 0.76 -12.02
N GLN A 102 2.67 0.75 -13.35
CA GLN A 102 1.38 0.84 -14.06
C GLN A 102 0.38 -0.24 -13.61
N ALA A 103 0.86 -1.43 -13.28
CA ALA A 103 0.03 -2.54 -12.80
C ALA A 103 -0.78 -2.21 -11.54
N VAL A 104 -0.34 -1.23 -10.73
CA VAL A 104 -1.06 -0.77 -9.54
C VAL A 104 -2.44 -0.23 -9.88
N HIS A 105 -2.59 0.38 -11.06
CA HIS A 105 -3.84 0.98 -11.53
C HIS A 105 -4.75 -0.03 -12.27
N ASP A 106 -4.29 -1.24 -12.51
CA ASP A 106 -5.10 -2.28 -13.13
C ASP A 106 -6.16 -2.80 -12.15
N GLN A 107 -7.41 -2.43 -12.39
CA GLN A 107 -8.55 -2.82 -11.55
C GLN A 107 -8.78 -4.34 -11.53
N ARG A 108 -8.41 -5.06 -12.61
CA ARG A 108 -8.51 -6.52 -12.63
C ARG A 108 -7.51 -7.11 -11.64
N PHE A 109 -6.26 -6.67 -11.70
CA PHE A 109 -5.22 -7.11 -10.75
C PHE A 109 -5.58 -6.74 -9.30
N GLN A 110 -6.12 -5.53 -9.06
CA GLN A 110 -6.64 -5.12 -7.75
C GLN A 110 -7.68 -6.11 -7.22
N ARG A 111 -8.70 -6.47 -8.04
CA ARG A 111 -9.74 -7.42 -7.63
C ARG A 111 -9.17 -8.81 -7.33
N GLU A 112 -8.30 -9.32 -8.20
CA GLU A 112 -7.65 -10.62 -8.01
C GLU A 112 -6.84 -10.67 -6.71
N LEU A 113 -6.10 -9.61 -6.39
CA LEU A 113 -5.33 -9.49 -5.15
C LEU A 113 -6.25 -9.50 -3.92
N LEU A 114 -7.30 -8.69 -3.92
CA LEU A 114 -8.26 -8.64 -2.82
C LEU A 114 -8.95 -9.99 -2.59
N GLN A 115 -9.32 -10.68 -3.66
CA GLN A 115 -9.92 -12.02 -3.57
C GLN A 115 -8.93 -13.05 -3.02
N ALA A 116 -7.65 -12.98 -3.42
CA ALA A 116 -6.62 -13.87 -2.91
C ALA A 116 -6.40 -13.64 -1.41
N LEU A 117 -6.32 -12.39 -0.97
CA LEU A 117 -6.19 -12.03 0.44
C LEU A 117 -7.40 -12.50 1.25
N ALA A 118 -8.62 -12.25 0.77
CA ALA A 118 -9.83 -12.68 1.45
C ALA A 118 -9.90 -14.20 1.63
N ARG A 119 -9.54 -14.96 0.60
CA ARG A 119 -9.47 -16.44 0.68
C ARG A 119 -8.43 -16.91 1.67
N PHE A 120 -7.24 -16.32 1.64
CA PHE A 120 -6.14 -16.74 2.51
C PHE A 120 -6.40 -16.41 3.97
N THR A 121 -6.95 -15.23 4.27
CA THR A 121 -7.26 -14.81 5.65
C THR A 121 -8.58 -15.35 6.16
N ALA A 122 -9.38 -16.03 5.31
CA ALA A 122 -10.76 -16.40 5.57
C ALA A 122 -11.64 -15.22 6.03
N THR A 123 -11.26 -13.99 5.64
CA THR A 123 -11.94 -12.77 6.01
C THR A 123 -12.51 -12.13 4.74
N PRO A 124 -13.84 -11.99 4.61
CA PRO A 124 -14.43 -11.31 3.47
C PRO A 124 -13.93 -9.88 3.38
N TRP A 125 -13.63 -9.43 2.16
CA TRP A 125 -13.31 -8.02 1.94
C TRP A 125 -14.59 -7.19 2.08
N PRO A 126 -14.59 -6.12 2.91
CA PRO A 126 -15.75 -5.24 3.02
C PRO A 126 -16.07 -4.60 1.65
N GLN A 127 -17.32 -4.70 1.22
CA GLN A 127 -17.77 -4.17 -0.06
C GLN A 127 -17.97 -2.65 -0.05
N THR A 128 -18.16 -2.08 1.16
CA THR A 128 -18.34 -0.65 1.41
C THR A 128 -17.37 -0.20 2.51
N GLY A 129 -17.07 1.08 2.55
CA GLY A 129 -16.26 1.69 3.60
C GLY A 129 -16.77 1.38 5.01
N PRO A 130 -16.15 1.93 6.05
CA PRO A 130 -16.46 1.58 7.42
C PRO A 130 -17.96 1.64 7.67
N VAL A 131 -18.51 0.54 8.18
CA VAL A 131 -19.93 0.44 8.55
C VAL A 131 -20.24 1.60 9.46
N GLU A 132 -21.19 2.46 9.07
CA GLU A 132 -21.78 3.43 9.99
C GLU A 132 -22.14 2.66 11.27
N ARG A 133 -21.53 3.05 12.37
CA ARG A 133 -21.98 2.54 13.66
C ARG A 133 -23.40 3.04 13.80
N SER A 134 -24.34 2.13 13.64
CA SER A 134 -25.72 2.38 14.04
C SER A 134 -25.66 2.85 15.50
N ASP A 135 -25.88 4.14 15.72
CA ASP A 135 -26.10 4.65 17.05
C ASP A 135 -27.25 3.86 17.64
N ALA A 136 -26.91 2.90 18.47
CA ALA A 136 -27.86 2.23 19.32
C ALA A 136 -28.44 3.30 20.23
N LYS A 137 -29.59 3.84 19.83
CA LYS A 137 -30.45 4.62 20.73
C LYS A 137 -30.77 3.77 21.92
N ALA A 138 -30.19 4.14 23.03
CA ALA A 138 -30.70 3.75 24.35
C ALA A 138 -32.07 4.35 24.59
#